data_887c66f8fbd15fc56433639c749a3605
#
_entry.id   887c66f8fbd15fc56433639c749a3605
#
_cell.length_a   1.000
_cell.length_b   1.000
_cell.length_c   1.000
_cell.angle_alpha   90.00
_cell.angle_beta   90.00
_cell.angle_gamma   90.00
#
_symmetry.space_group_name_H-M   'P 1'
#
loop_
_entity.id
_entity.type
_entity.pdbx_description
1 polymer ?
#
loop_
_entity_poly.entity_id
_entity_poly.type
_entity_poly.pdbx_seq_one_letter_code
_entity_poly.pdbx_strand_id
1 'polypeptide(L)'
;SGSIAGADYIDFTTTGSVPYNEGRLFYDYENGALAFYNEEAEITLQIGQEFYKRVFNNTGETITNGTPVRISGSQGDKPYIWPAFSKNIYSGSYDVQENKIIGLATHDIGINEIGYVTEFGIVRGIDTTAFAAGDQLFLQTGSAGFRNTPPPFPFDIIPVGEVIRSQANGFIEVRTSEPITHKNISGVNNIEAQVIDVESVAILGGPPVHVE
;
A
#
# COMPACT_ATOMS: atom_id res chain seq x y z
N SER A 1 11.57 22.70 -29.91
CA SER A 1 12.25 22.20 -28.69
C SER A 1 13.07 23.33 -28.09
N GLY A 2 12.91 23.56 -26.80
CA GLY A 2 13.70 24.52 -26.02
C GLY A 2 14.57 23.77 -25.02
N SER A 3 15.72 24.36 -24.67
CA SER A 3 16.57 23.89 -23.57
C SER A 3 16.80 25.00 -22.58
N ILE A 4 16.84 24.67 -21.28
CA ILE A 4 17.31 25.56 -20.24
C ILE A 4 18.77 25.19 -19.99
N ALA A 5 19.69 26.13 -20.26
CA ALA A 5 21.13 25.92 -20.05
C ALA A 5 21.69 27.07 -19.24
N GLY A 6 22.52 26.79 -18.23
CA GLY A 6 23.21 27.76 -17.41
C GLY A 6 22.31 28.59 -16.48
N ALA A 7 21.16 28.06 -16.09
CA ALA A 7 20.28 28.67 -15.09
C ALA A 7 20.78 28.34 -13.69
N ASP A 8 20.96 29.34 -12.84
CA ASP A 8 21.30 29.15 -11.43
C ASP A 8 20.07 28.73 -10.61
N TYR A 9 18.85 29.07 -11.05
CA TYR A 9 17.58 28.75 -10.43
C TYR A 9 16.42 28.75 -11.45
N ILE A 10 15.30 28.14 -11.08
CA ILE A 10 14.03 28.22 -11.82
C ILE A 10 12.95 28.62 -10.84
N ASP A 11 12.29 29.76 -11.09
CA ASP A 11 11.14 30.22 -10.31
C ASP A 11 9.85 29.71 -10.96
N PHE A 12 8.99 29.14 -10.14
CA PHE A 12 7.64 28.74 -10.55
C PHE A 12 6.60 29.73 -10.02
N THR A 13 5.52 29.91 -10.75
CA THR A 13 4.36 30.64 -10.23
C THR A 13 3.75 29.82 -9.07
N THR A 14 3.66 30.44 -7.89
CA THR A 14 3.20 29.79 -6.65
C THR A 14 1.72 30.01 -6.36
N THR A 15 0.94 30.53 -7.30
CA THR A 15 -0.50 30.82 -7.16
C THR A 15 -1.27 30.37 -8.38
N GLY A 16 -2.52 29.92 -8.16
CA GLY A 16 -3.41 29.48 -9.22
C GLY A 16 -3.20 28.03 -9.66
N SER A 17 -4.24 27.45 -10.23
CA SER A 17 -4.20 26.08 -10.76
C SER A 17 -3.47 26.03 -12.10
N VAL A 18 -2.73 24.98 -12.35
CA VAL A 18 -2.03 24.73 -13.61
C VAL A 18 -2.80 23.66 -14.38
N PRO A 19 -3.25 23.94 -15.62
CA PRO A 19 -4.00 22.95 -16.40
C PRO A 19 -3.09 21.77 -16.77
N TYR A 20 -3.70 20.59 -16.82
CA TYR A 20 -3.02 19.37 -17.22
C TYR A 20 -2.35 19.53 -18.59
N ASN A 21 -1.12 19.06 -18.66
CA ASN A 21 -0.38 18.81 -19.90
C ASN A 21 0.71 17.80 -19.57
N GLU A 22 0.67 16.64 -20.18
CA GLU A 22 1.65 15.57 -20.00
C GLU A 22 3.09 16.10 -20.10
N GLY A 23 3.96 15.69 -19.17
CA GLY A 23 5.34 16.13 -19.10
C GLY A 23 5.55 17.52 -18.47
N ARG A 24 4.52 18.15 -17.92
CA ARG A 24 4.64 19.47 -17.28
C ARG A 24 5.15 19.38 -15.85
N LEU A 25 6.20 20.12 -15.56
CA LEU A 25 6.70 20.40 -14.22
C LEU A 25 6.16 21.74 -13.75
N PHE A 26 5.59 21.83 -12.53
CA PHE A 26 4.98 23.06 -12.00
C PHE A 26 4.99 23.05 -10.47
N TYR A 27 4.66 24.21 -9.86
CA TYR A 27 4.42 24.29 -8.42
C TYR A 27 2.92 24.09 -8.14
N ASP A 28 2.60 23.05 -7.39
CA ASP A 28 1.26 22.78 -6.89
C ASP A 28 1.03 23.60 -5.62
N TYR A 29 0.28 24.70 -5.74
CA TYR A 29 0.05 25.61 -4.63
C TYR A 29 -0.86 25.03 -3.54
N GLU A 30 -1.75 24.08 -3.91
CA GLU A 30 -2.67 23.46 -2.96
C GLU A 30 -1.94 22.46 -2.04
N ASN A 31 -0.98 21.74 -2.57
CA ASN A 31 -0.17 20.78 -1.82
C ASN A 31 1.19 21.35 -1.37
N GLY A 32 1.56 22.57 -1.79
CA GLY A 32 2.79 23.22 -1.39
C GLY A 32 4.07 22.52 -1.88
N ALA A 33 4.00 21.87 -3.05
CA ALA A 33 5.06 21.02 -3.58
C ALA A 33 5.38 21.31 -5.04
N LEU A 34 6.59 20.97 -5.47
CA LEU A 34 6.90 20.85 -6.89
C LEU A 34 6.21 19.58 -7.42
N ALA A 35 5.51 19.71 -8.54
CA ALA A 35 4.66 18.64 -9.05
C ALA A 35 4.88 18.37 -10.54
N PHE A 36 4.53 17.19 -10.96
CA PHE A 36 4.69 16.71 -12.34
C PHE A 36 3.42 16.02 -12.82
N TYR A 37 2.98 16.36 -14.05
CA TYR A 37 1.95 15.62 -14.77
C TYR A 37 2.58 14.53 -15.65
N ASN A 38 2.23 13.28 -15.38
CA ASN A 38 2.62 12.12 -16.21
C ASN A 38 1.61 11.86 -17.34
N GLU A 39 1.65 10.66 -17.94
CA GLU A 39 0.71 10.25 -18.98
C GLU A 39 -0.72 10.02 -18.47
N GLU A 40 -0.92 9.94 -17.15
CA GLU A 40 -2.24 9.74 -16.54
C GLU A 40 -2.79 11.06 -16.00
N ALA A 41 -3.83 11.58 -16.65
CA ALA A 41 -4.38 12.90 -16.35
C ALA A 41 -5.01 13.03 -14.96
N GLU A 42 -5.39 11.91 -14.36
CA GLU A 42 -6.00 11.87 -13.02
C GLU A 42 -4.98 11.90 -11.89
N ILE A 43 -3.68 11.81 -12.24
CA ILE A 43 -2.61 11.71 -11.26
C ILE A 43 -1.67 12.91 -11.34
N THR A 44 -1.44 13.55 -10.19
CA THR A 44 -0.40 14.56 -10.00
C THR A 44 0.64 14.01 -9.03
N LEU A 45 1.88 13.87 -9.47
CA LEU A 45 2.99 13.45 -8.61
C LEU A 45 3.57 14.67 -7.88
N GLN A 46 3.41 14.72 -6.56
CA GLN A 46 4.06 15.70 -5.68
C GLN A 46 5.48 15.24 -5.36
N ILE A 47 6.46 15.86 -5.98
CA ILE A 47 7.88 15.49 -5.89
C ILE A 47 8.39 15.68 -4.45
N GLY A 48 8.89 14.59 -3.86
CA GLY A 48 9.41 14.55 -2.49
C GLY A 48 8.38 14.30 -1.40
N GLN A 49 7.09 14.28 -1.72
CA GLN A 49 6.00 13.93 -0.79
C GLN A 49 5.37 12.57 -1.08
N GLU A 50 5.42 12.11 -2.33
CA GLU A 50 4.79 10.87 -2.77
C GLU A 50 5.75 10.05 -3.63
N PHE A 51 5.61 8.72 -3.55
CA PHE A 51 6.33 7.77 -4.39
C PHE A 51 5.35 6.86 -5.12
N TYR A 52 5.39 6.90 -6.45
CA TYR A 52 4.55 6.10 -7.32
C TYR A 52 5.38 5.06 -8.07
N LYS A 53 4.80 3.88 -8.22
CA LYS A 53 5.34 2.83 -9.08
C LYS A 53 4.45 2.67 -10.31
N ARG A 54 5.06 2.71 -11.50
CA ARG A 54 4.40 2.41 -12.75
C ARG A 54 4.25 0.89 -12.90
N VAL A 55 3.03 0.43 -13.12
CA VAL A 55 2.64 -0.98 -13.07
C VAL A 55 1.80 -1.37 -14.28
N PHE A 56 1.53 -2.66 -14.44
CA PHE A 56 0.66 -3.19 -15.48
C PHE A 56 -0.40 -4.10 -14.86
N ASN A 57 -1.66 -3.82 -15.14
CA ASN A 57 -2.77 -4.68 -14.74
C ASN A 57 -2.91 -5.84 -15.72
N ASN A 58 -2.46 -7.04 -15.33
CA ASN A 58 -2.66 -8.27 -16.11
C ASN A 58 -3.77 -9.18 -15.54
N THR A 59 -4.64 -8.63 -14.71
CA THR A 59 -5.85 -9.33 -14.25
C THR A 59 -6.93 -9.32 -15.33
N GLY A 60 -7.97 -10.10 -15.16
CA GLY A 60 -9.14 -10.08 -16.04
C GLY A 60 -10.15 -8.96 -15.72
N GLU A 61 -9.85 -8.06 -14.78
CA GLU A 61 -10.76 -7.06 -14.25
C GLU A 61 -10.06 -5.71 -14.05
N THR A 62 -10.82 -4.63 -14.01
CA THR A 62 -10.30 -3.31 -13.63
C THR A 62 -9.91 -3.33 -12.14
N ILE A 63 -8.71 -2.86 -11.83
CA ILE A 63 -8.27 -2.61 -10.47
C ILE A 63 -8.69 -1.18 -10.12
N THR A 64 -9.66 -1.04 -9.21
CA THR A 64 -10.21 0.27 -8.85
C THR A 64 -9.28 1.06 -7.94
N ASN A 65 -9.44 2.39 -7.97
CA ASN A 65 -8.73 3.32 -7.09
C ASN A 65 -8.78 2.86 -5.62
N GLY A 66 -7.65 2.93 -4.93
CA GLY A 66 -7.51 2.51 -3.54
C GLY A 66 -7.38 1.00 -3.32
N THR A 67 -7.47 0.17 -4.35
CA THR A 67 -7.27 -1.28 -4.18
C THR A 67 -5.85 -1.58 -3.74
N PRO A 68 -5.64 -2.29 -2.61
CA PRO A 68 -4.32 -2.78 -2.24
C PRO A 68 -3.83 -3.83 -3.24
N VAL A 69 -2.58 -3.70 -3.67
CA VAL A 69 -2.02 -4.56 -4.72
C VAL A 69 -0.66 -5.15 -4.34
N ARG A 70 -0.38 -6.32 -4.89
CA ARG A 70 0.87 -7.06 -4.80
C ARG A 70 1.47 -7.29 -6.19
N ILE A 71 2.76 -7.59 -6.25
CA ILE A 71 3.42 -8.03 -7.49
C ILE A 71 3.06 -9.49 -7.76
N SER A 72 2.74 -9.81 -9.03
CA SER A 72 2.42 -11.16 -9.49
C SER A 72 3.33 -11.64 -10.63
N GLY A 73 4.25 -10.79 -11.10
CA GLY A 73 5.14 -11.05 -12.22
C GLY A 73 5.64 -9.77 -12.85
N SER A 74 6.05 -9.79 -14.11
CA SER A 74 6.50 -8.58 -14.81
C SER A 74 6.33 -8.67 -16.33
N GLN A 75 6.23 -7.49 -16.96
CA GLN A 75 6.39 -7.30 -18.39
C GLN A 75 7.56 -6.33 -18.63
N GLY A 76 8.73 -6.89 -18.95
CA GLY A 76 9.95 -6.10 -18.99
C GLY A 76 10.28 -5.55 -17.60
N ASP A 77 10.40 -4.25 -17.49
CA ASP A 77 10.66 -3.50 -16.26
C ASP A 77 9.41 -3.11 -15.45
N LYS A 78 8.21 -3.41 -15.99
CA LYS A 78 6.93 -3.09 -15.34
C LYS A 78 6.43 -4.30 -14.55
N PRO A 79 6.20 -4.18 -13.24
CA PRO A 79 5.58 -5.25 -12.47
C PRO A 79 4.12 -5.44 -12.87
N TYR A 80 3.73 -6.69 -13.00
CA TYR A 80 2.32 -7.09 -13.01
C TYR A 80 1.77 -6.97 -11.61
N ILE A 81 0.55 -6.46 -11.48
CA ILE A 81 -0.12 -6.32 -10.20
C ILE A 81 -1.40 -7.16 -10.12
N TRP A 82 -1.68 -7.61 -8.91
CA TRP A 82 -2.91 -8.29 -8.54
C TRP A 82 -3.44 -7.71 -7.23
N PRO A 83 -4.77 -7.71 -7.02
CA PRO A 83 -5.35 -7.35 -5.74
C PRO A 83 -4.74 -8.18 -4.60
N ALA A 84 -4.48 -7.53 -3.47
CA ALA A 84 -3.88 -8.12 -2.28
C ALA A 84 -4.90 -8.21 -1.13
N PHE A 85 -4.80 -9.28 -0.34
CA PHE A 85 -5.56 -9.47 0.89
C PHE A 85 -4.78 -10.36 1.85
N SER A 86 -5.09 -10.29 3.14
CA SER A 86 -4.44 -11.14 4.13
C SER A 86 -4.90 -12.60 3.98
N LYS A 87 -3.94 -13.52 3.96
CA LYS A 87 -4.15 -14.96 3.80
C LYS A 87 -3.97 -15.72 5.10
N ASN A 88 -4.68 -16.83 5.21
CA ASN A 88 -4.52 -17.79 6.29
C ASN A 88 -3.18 -18.52 6.15
N ILE A 89 -2.30 -18.43 7.17
CA ILE A 89 -0.97 -19.05 7.19
C ILE A 89 -0.99 -20.59 7.12
N TYR A 90 -2.10 -21.22 7.47
CA TYR A 90 -2.29 -22.67 7.36
C TYR A 90 -2.94 -23.10 6.05
N SER A 91 -3.24 -22.16 5.15
CA SER A 91 -3.72 -22.51 3.81
C SER A 91 -2.65 -23.30 3.07
N GLY A 92 -3.02 -24.41 2.45
CA GLY A 92 -2.10 -25.20 1.60
C GLY A 92 -1.54 -24.41 0.40
N SER A 93 -2.13 -23.26 0.07
CA SER A 93 -1.68 -22.31 -0.95
C SER A 93 -1.02 -21.07 -0.35
N TYR A 94 -0.65 -21.08 0.94
CA TYR A 94 0.01 -19.95 1.56
C TYR A 94 1.40 -19.74 0.98
N ASP A 95 1.63 -18.54 0.43
CA ASP A 95 2.94 -18.03 0.06
C ASP A 95 3.14 -16.65 0.69
N VAL A 96 4.20 -16.50 1.48
CA VAL A 96 4.55 -15.23 2.13
C VAL A 96 4.72 -14.08 1.12
N GLN A 97 5.15 -14.39 -0.10
CA GLN A 97 5.33 -13.38 -1.15
C GLN A 97 3.99 -12.80 -1.62
N GLU A 98 2.91 -13.56 -1.53
CA GLU A 98 1.58 -13.10 -1.91
C GLU A 98 0.96 -12.14 -0.89
N ASN A 99 1.48 -12.08 0.34
CA ASN A 99 1.07 -11.16 1.39
C ASN A 99 1.84 -9.83 1.38
N LYS A 100 2.84 -9.68 0.49
CA LYS A 100 3.62 -8.45 0.36
C LYS A 100 2.90 -7.46 -0.53
N ILE A 101 2.26 -6.45 0.06
CA ILE A 101 1.70 -5.35 -0.72
C ILE A 101 2.79 -4.38 -1.14
N ILE A 102 2.63 -3.79 -2.33
CA ILE A 102 3.51 -2.72 -2.80
C ILE A 102 2.88 -1.33 -2.64
N GLY A 103 1.59 -1.25 -2.42
CA GLY A 103 0.88 0.00 -2.25
C GLY A 103 -0.59 -0.12 -2.63
N LEU A 104 -1.22 1.03 -2.87
CA LEU A 104 -2.60 1.15 -3.31
C LEU A 104 -2.67 1.68 -4.75
N ALA A 105 -3.58 1.16 -5.56
CA ALA A 105 -3.89 1.72 -6.86
C ALA A 105 -4.27 3.21 -6.71
N THR A 106 -3.65 4.08 -7.49
CA THR A 106 -3.81 5.55 -7.36
C THR A 106 -5.01 6.06 -8.17
N HIS A 107 -5.50 5.26 -9.08
CA HIS A 107 -6.65 5.47 -9.95
C HIS A 107 -7.21 4.12 -10.41
N ASP A 108 -8.30 4.14 -11.17
CA ASP A 108 -8.81 2.94 -11.82
C ASP A 108 -7.85 2.50 -12.93
N ILE A 109 -7.30 1.28 -12.82
CA ILE A 109 -6.37 0.71 -13.81
C ILE A 109 -7.12 -0.34 -14.61
N GLY A 110 -7.41 -0.05 -15.87
CA GLY A 110 -8.16 -0.93 -16.76
C GLY A 110 -7.44 -2.25 -17.08
N ILE A 111 -8.16 -3.19 -17.68
CA ILE A 111 -7.63 -4.51 -18.08
C ILE A 111 -6.54 -4.33 -19.13
N ASN A 112 -5.37 -4.93 -18.93
CA ASN A 112 -4.19 -4.82 -19.80
C ASN A 112 -3.69 -3.38 -19.98
N GLU A 113 -3.93 -2.52 -19.00
CA GLU A 113 -3.47 -1.14 -19.03
C GLU A 113 -2.28 -0.93 -18.06
N ILE A 114 -1.56 0.14 -18.35
CA ILE A 114 -0.54 0.69 -17.46
C ILE A 114 -1.24 1.64 -16.49
N GLY A 115 -0.79 1.65 -15.25
CA GLY A 115 -1.25 2.59 -14.25
C GLY A 115 -0.20 2.81 -13.17
N TYR A 116 -0.62 3.46 -12.10
CA TYR A 116 0.26 3.86 -10.99
C TYR A 116 -0.26 3.33 -9.66
N VAL A 117 0.70 2.97 -8.81
CA VAL A 117 0.48 2.53 -7.43
C VAL A 117 1.22 3.47 -6.50
N THR A 118 0.54 4.00 -5.51
CA THR A 118 1.17 4.79 -4.44
C THR A 118 1.85 3.82 -3.46
N GLU A 119 3.18 3.88 -3.39
CA GLU A 119 3.98 3.11 -2.42
C GLU A 119 4.09 3.85 -1.08
N PHE A 120 4.17 5.18 -1.15
CA PHE A 120 4.19 6.10 -0.02
C PHE A 120 3.54 7.42 -0.42
N GLY A 121 2.69 7.98 0.43
CA GLY A 121 1.98 9.22 0.19
C GLY A 121 0.47 9.08 0.28
N ILE A 122 -0.29 9.98 -0.32
CA ILE A 122 -1.73 10.08 -0.12
C ILE A 122 -2.49 9.56 -1.34
N VAL A 123 -3.29 8.52 -1.14
CA VAL A 123 -4.31 8.11 -2.13
C VAL A 123 -5.63 8.80 -1.79
N ARG A 124 -6.21 9.42 -2.81
CA ARG A 124 -7.40 10.27 -2.73
C ARG A 124 -8.58 9.61 -3.45
N GLY A 125 -9.81 10.06 -3.12
CA GLY A 125 -11.00 9.59 -3.81
C GLY A 125 -11.46 8.19 -3.44
N ILE A 126 -11.14 7.74 -2.22
CA ILE A 126 -11.53 6.43 -1.68
C ILE A 126 -12.71 6.60 -0.73
N ASP A 127 -13.70 5.72 -0.78
CA ASP A 127 -14.74 5.69 0.24
C ASP A 127 -14.17 5.16 1.56
N THR A 128 -14.01 6.07 2.51
CA THR A 128 -13.49 5.81 3.86
C THR A 128 -14.55 5.99 4.94
N THR A 129 -15.86 6.05 4.58
CA THR A 129 -16.97 6.30 5.53
C THR A 129 -17.11 5.24 6.61
N ALA A 130 -16.59 4.02 6.35
CA ALA A 130 -16.58 2.92 7.33
C ALA A 130 -15.53 3.09 8.45
N PHE A 131 -14.67 4.10 8.36
CA PHE A 131 -13.53 4.33 9.26
C PHE A 131 -13.56 5.74 9.84
N ALA A 132 -12.88 5.95 10.97
CA ALA A 132 -12.64 7.28 11.52
C ALA A 132 -11.31 7.85 11.03
N ALA A 133 -11.17 9.18 11.01
CA ALA A 133 -9.86 9.80 10.77
C ALA A 133 -8.87 9.40 11.89
N GLY A 134 -7.67 9.01 11.51
CA GLY A 134 -6.64 8.46 12.41
C GLY A 134 -6.72 6.94 12.59
N ASP A 135 -7.72 6.26 12.03
CA ASP A 135 -7.76 4.80 12.08
C ASP A 135 -6.59 4.21 11.29
N GLN A 136 -5.82 3.32 11.97
CA GLN A 136 -4.85 2.45 11.30
C GLN A 136 -5.59 1.42 10.44
N LEU A 137 -5.16 1.26 9.20
CA LEU A 137 -5.72 0.29 8.28
C LEU A 137 -4.82 -0.92 8.09
N PHE A 138 -5.46 -2.08 8.02
CA PHE A 138 -4.85 -3.38 7.73
C PHE A 138 -5.53 -4.01 6.53
N LEU A 139 -4.84 -4.92 5.83
CA LEU A 139 -5.47 -5.71 4.78
C LEU A 139 -6.63 -6.53 5.33
N GLN A 140 -7.73 -6.55 4.57
CA GLN A 140 -8.86 -7.42 4.83
C GLN A 140 -8.52 -8.88 4.50
N THR A 141 -9.23 -9.81 5.11
CA THR A 141 -9.12 -11.26 4.84
C THR A 141 -10.04 -11.66 3.69
N GLY A 142 -9.56 -12.52 2.80
CA GLY A 142 -10.38 -13.16 1.76
C GLY A 142 -10.67 -12.33 0.51
N SER A 143 -10.57 -11.03 0.56
CA SER A 143 -10.74 -10.12 -0.59
C SER A 143 -9.91 -8.86 -0.40
N ALA A 144 -9.60 -8.16 -1.49
CA ALA A 144 -8.92 -6.87 -1.41
C ALA A 144 -9.80 -5.84 -0.70
N GLY A 145 -9.20 -5.08 0.22
CA GLY A 145 -9.89 -4.07 1.02
C GLY A 145 -9.21 -3.84 2.36
N PHE A 146 -9.88 -3.09 3.23
CA PHE A 146 -9.33 -2.62 4.48
C PHE A 146 -10.20 -3.01 5.68
N ARG A 147 -9.55 -3.03 6.83
CA ARG A 147 -10.14 -3.10 8.15
C ARG A 147 -9.33 -2.25 9.12
N ASN A 148 -9.96 -1.70 10.16
CA ASN A 148 -9.29 -0.88 11.17
C ASN A 148 -8.90 -1.67 12.44
N THR A 149 -9.00 -2.97 12.41
CA THR A 149 -8.53 -3.88 13.47
C THR A 149 -7.63 -4.94 12.86
N PRO A 150 -6.56 -5.35 13.53
CA PRO A 150 -5.71 -6.43 13.02
C PRO A 150 -6.52 -7.69 12.69
N PRO A 151 -6.24 -8.40 11.59
CA PRO A 151 -6.86 -9.69 11.31
C PRO A 151 -6.62 -10.66 12.48
N PRO A 152 -7.61 -11.50 12.82
CA PRO A 152 -7.40 -12.52 13.85
C PRO A 152 -6.45 -13.61 13.34
N PHE A 153 -5.79 -14.30 14.26
CA PHE A 153 -5.13 -15.56 13.92
C PHE A 153 -6.12 -16.51 13.21
N PRO A 154 -5.74 -17.20 12.15
CA PRO A 154 -4.40 -17.42 11.62
C PRO A 154 -4.05 -16.57 10.37
N PHE A 155 -4.54 -15.36 10.28
CA PHE A 155 -4.22 -14.47 9.16
C PHE A 155 -3.03 -13.56 9.49
N ASP A 156 -2.19 -13.27 8.50
CA ASP A 156 -1.11 -12.30 8.66
C ASP A 156 -1.65 -10.89 8.90
N ILE A 157 -0.99 -10.16 9.79
CA ILE A 157 -1.26 -8.74 10.03
C ILE A 157 -0.43 -7.92 9.06
N ILE A 158 -1.09 -7.23 8.13
CA ILE A 158 -0.43 -6.44 7.10
C ILE A 158 -0.92 -4.99 7.21
N PRO A 159 -0.15 -4.11 7.87
CA PRO A 159 -0.45 -2.69 7.93
C PRO A 159 -0.35 -2.04 6.53
N VAL A 160 -1.26 -1.12 6.24
CA VAL A 160 -1.36 -0.44 4.93
C VAL A 160 -1.09 1.05 5.07
N GLY A 161 -1.65 1.68 6.10
CA GLY A 161 -1.59 3.11 6.28
C GLY A 161 -2.65 3.61 7.24
N GLU A 162 -2.99 4.89 7.17
CA GLU A 162 -3.92 5.55 8.09
C GLU A 162 -4.97 6.38 7.33
N VAL A 163 -6.17 6.47 7.89
CA VAL A 163 -7.24 7.31 7.33
C VAL A 163 -6.97 8.78 7.69
N ILE A 164 -6.74 9.62 6.68
CA ILE A 164 -6.61 11.07 6.89
C ILE A 164 -7.98 11.73 6.96
N ARG A 165 -8.88 11.36 6.04
CA ARG A 165 -10.21 11.96 5.93
C ARG A 165 -11.27 10.88 5.73
N SER A 166 -12.24 10.83 6.65
CA SER A 166 -13.38 9.90 6.62
C SER A 166 -14.55 10.53 5.86
N GLN A 167 -14.70 10.18 4.59
CA GLN A 167 -15.76 10.64 3.69
C GLN A 167 -15.91 9.66 2.51
N ALA A 168 -17.02 9.79 1.73
CA ALA A 168 -17.18 9.03 0.47
C ALA A 168 -16.08 9.33 -0.57
N ASN A 169 -15.49 10.53 -0.49
CA ASN A 169 -14.29 10.93 -1.24
C ASN A 169 -13.17 11.22 -0.24
N GLY A 170 -12.76 10.20 0.49
CA GLY A 170 -11.79 10.26 1.56
C GLY A 170 -10.34 10.08 1.11
N PHE A 171 -9.43 10.17 2.08
CA PHE A 171 -7.99 10.08 1.86
C PHE A 171 -7.37 9.07 2.80
N ILE A 172 -6.42 8.30 2.28
CA ILE A 172 -5.58 7.37 3.04
C ILE A 172 -4.12 7.76 2.84
N GLU A 173 -3.38 7.92 3.93
CA GLU A 173 -1.92 7.97 3.89
C GLU A 173 -1.39 6.54 3.82
N VAL A 174 -0.70 6.22 2.73
CA VAL A 174 -0.12 4.90 2.49
C VAL A 174 1.26 4.81 3.12
N ARG A 175 1.45 3.79 3.95
CA ARG A 175 2.74 3.41 4.54
C ARG A 175 2.79 1.90 4.63
N THR A 176 3.16 1.25 3.55
CA THR A 176 3.26 -0.20 3.55
C THR A 176 4.40 -0.68 4.42
N SER A 177 4.20 -1.81 5.10
CA SER A 177 5.24 -2.47 5.88
C SER A 177 5.25 -3.98 5.60
N GLU A 178 6.32 -4.64 6.02
CA GLU A 178 6.38 -6.11 5.93
C GLU A 178 5.27 -6.74 6.77
N PRO A 179 4.72 -7.88 6.31
CA PRO A 179 3.70 -8.62 7.06
C PRO A 179 4.20 -9.05 8.43
N ILE A 180 3.38 -8.88 9.45
CA ILE A 180 3.60 -9.46 10.77
C ILE A 180 2.97 -10.84 10.75
N THR A 181 3.81 -11.87 10.63
CA THR A 181 3.35 -13.25 10.59
C THR A 181 3.41 -13.89 11.97
N HIS A 182 2.37 -14.62 12.34
CA HIS A 182 2.32 -15.39 13.59
C HIS A 182 3.15 -16.69 13.53
N LYS A 183 3.72 -17.02 12.36
CA LYS A 183 4.38 -18.31 12.11
C LYS A 183 5.72 -18.48 12.86
N ASN A 184 6.41 -17.37 13.17
CA ASN A 184 7.69 -17.40 13.88
C ASN A 184 7.77 -16.25 14.89
N ILE A 185 7.53 -16.56 16.17
CA ILE A 185 7.86 -15.67 17.27
C ILE A 185 9.26 -16.05 17.74
N SER A 186 10.29 -15.32 17.28
CA SER A 186 11.67 -15.51 17.70
C SER A 186 12.18 -14.28 18.44
N GLY A 187 13.06 -14.48 19.44
CA GLY A 187 13.65 -13.39 20.22
C GLY A 187 12.74 -12.80 21.29
N VAL A 188 11.66 -13.47 21.64
CA VAL A 188 10.76 -13.05 22.73
C VAL A 188 11.21 -13.70 24.04
N ASN A 189 11.54 -12.89 25.04
CA ASN A 189 11.93 -13.39 26.38
C ASN A 189 10.74 -13.89 27.20
N ASN A 190 9.53 -13.35 26.93
CA ASN A 190 8.28 -13.75 27.58
C ASN A 190 7.13 -13.71 26.61
N ILE A 191 6.27 -14.74 26.65
CA ILE A 191 4.97 -14.78 25.99
C ILE A 191 3.92 -14.83 27.09
N GLU A 192 3.17 -13.73 27.27
CA GLU A 192 2.01 -13.71 28.15
C GLU A 192 0.78 -14.05 27.32
N ALA A 193 0.21 -15.24 27.53
CA ALA A 193 -1.03 -15.65 26.89
C ALA A 193 -1.99 -16.20 27.92
N GLN A 194 -3.29 -15.88 27.81
CA GLN A 194 -4.32 -16.46 28.68
C GLN A 194 -4.53 -17.95 28.40
N VAL A 195 -4.32 -18.37 27.16
CA VAL A 195 -4.36 -19.76 26.73
C VAL A 195 -3.31 -19.96 25.66
N ILE A 196 -2.43 -20.94 25.83
CA ILE A 196 -1.55 -21.46 24.81
C ILE A 196 -2.07 -22.85 24.45
N ASP A 197 -2.75 -22.96 23.31
CA ASP A 197 -3.13 -24.25 22.75
C ASP A 197 -1.98 -24.75 21.89
N VAL A 198 -1.30 -25.78 22.34
CA VAL A 198 -0.15 -26.38 21.67
C VAL A 198 -0.44 -27.84 21.35
N GLU A 199 -0.54 -28.17 20.07
CA GLU A 199 -0.61 -29.57 19.63
C GLU A 199 0.72 -30.32 19.88
N SER A 200 1.85 -29.61 19.87
CA SER A 200 3.14 -30.17 20.28
C SER A 200 4.12 -29.08 20.70
N VAL A 201 4.84 -29.30 21.81
CA VAL A 201 5.98 -28.48 22.22
C VAL A 201 7.25 -29.29 22.00
N ALA A 202 8.10 -28.85 21.04
CA ALA A 202 9.46 -29.36 20.92
C ALA A 202 10.41 -28.39 21.62
N ILE A 203 10.96 -28.78 22.78
CA ILE A 203 11.98 -28.02 23.49
C ILE A 203 13.35 -28.49 23.00
N LEU A 204 13.99 -27.70 22.16
CA LEU A 204 15.35 -27.96 21.71
C LEU A 204 16.35 -27.36 22.73
N GLY A 205 16.84 -28.17 23.65
CA GLY A 205 18.00 -27.87 24.48
C GLY A 205 17.78 -27.04 25.76
N GLY A 206 16.55 -26.99 26.30
CA GLY A 206 16.24 -26.35 27.57
C GLY A 206 15.92 -27.37 28.68
N PRO A 207 15.99 -26.97 29.97
CA PRO A 207 15.51 -27.80 31.05
C PRO A 207 13.99 -28.04 30.92
N PRO A 208 13.46 -29.17 31.43
CA PRO A 208 12.03 -29.50 31.30
C PRO A 208 11.17 -28.42 31.98
N VAL A 209 10.14 -28.00 31.29
CA VAL A 209 9.13 -27.08 31.82
C VAL A 209 8.09 -27.92 32.56
N HIS A 210 7.91 -27.66 33.85
CA HIS A 210 6.78 -28.18 34.60
C HIS A 210 5.56 -27.31 34.28
N VAL A 211 4.53 -27.94 33.74
CA VAL A 211 3.20 -27.35 33.62
C VAL A 211 2.41 -27.86 34.82
N GLU A 212 2.04 -26.98 35.76
CA GLU A 212 1.08 -27.26 36.83
C GLU A 212 -0.36 -27.07 36.31
#